data_702179fdbc9ef3a592bd5703e2495846
#
_entry.id   702179fdbc9ef3a592bd5703e2495846
#
_cell.length_a   1.000
_cell.length_b   1.000
_cell.length_c   1.000
_cell.angle_alpha   90.00
_cell.angle_beta   90.00
_cell.angle_gamma   90.00
#
_symmetry.space_group_name_H-M   'P 1'
#
loop_
_entity.id
_entity.type
_entity.pdbx_description
1 polymer ?
#
loop_
_entity_poly.entity_id
_entity_poly.type
_entity_poly.pdbx_seq_one_letter_code
_entity_poly.pdbx_strand_id
1 'polypeptide(L)'
;MSVVNKAYFSGGCFWCTEAIYKRLKGVLDVKPGYCGGNIQNPTYKEVCSGKTGHAETVEITYDTTIIDFQSLLKVFFDTHDPTTLNRQGNDVGTHYRSIAFYSNLIEKEMIVNYIELLEGSNLFKDKIVTEVIKFNKFFKAKN
;
A
#
# COMPACT_ATOMS: atom_id res chain seq x y z
N MET A 1 0.75 -27.62 -4.14
CA MET A 1 -0.39 -26.79 -3.75
C MET A 1 0.01 -25.32 -3.79
N SER A 2 -0.62 -24.54 -4.64
CA SER A 2 -0.33 -23.11 -4.70
C SER A 2 -0.93 -22.43 -3.45
N VAL A 3 -0.17 -21.54 -2.84
CA VAL A 3 -0.63 -20.75 -1.73
C VAL A 3 -0.77 -19.32 -2.21
N VAL A 4 -1.99 -18.86 -2.31
CA VAL A 4 -2.32 -17.53 -2.79
C VAL A 4 -2.67 -16.64 -1.59
N ASN A 5 -2.00 -15.51 -1.49
CA ASN A 5 -2.25 -14.50 -0.47
C ASN A 5 -2.53 -13.14 -1.11
N LYS A 6 -3.04 -12.23 -0.31
CA LYS A 6 -3.28 -10.85 -0.73
C LYS A 6 -2.54 -9.88 0.18
N ALA A 7 -1.99 -8.82 -0.43
CA ALA A 7 -1.33 -7.73 0.28
C ALA A 7 -1.96 -6.41 -0.16
N TYR A 8 -1.93 -5.41 0.73
CA TYR A 8 -2.57 -4.12 0.51
C TYR A 8 -1.60 -3.01 0.85
N PHE A 9 -1.37 -2.10 -0.11
CA PHE A 9 -0.48 -0.96 0.08
C PHE A 9 -1.09 0.31 -0.49
N SER A 10 -0.87 1.42 0.18
CA SER A 10 -1.28 2.75 -0.27
C SER A 10 -0.05 3.65 -0.35
N GLY A 11 0.16 4.30 -1.47
CA GLY A 11 1.32 5.16 -1.64
C GLY A 11 1.21 5.96 -2.94
N GLY A 12 0.36 6.99 -2.96
CA GLY A 12 0.14 7.83 -4.12
C GLY A 12 -0.95 7.29 -5.05
N CYS A 13 -0.81 7.58 -6.32
CA CYS A 13 -1.79 7.17 -7.33
C CYS A 13 -1.78 5.65 -7.53
N PHE A 14 -2.93 5.03 -7.28
CA PHE A 14 -3.05 3.56 -7.39
C PHE A 14 -2.84 3.03 -8.82
N TRP A 15 -3.10 3.84 -9.85
CA TRP A 15 -2.83 3.42 -11.23
C TRP A 15 -1.33 3.21 -11.47
N CYS A 16 -0.50 4.08 -10.90
CA CYS A 16 0.97 3.97 -11.00
C CYS A 16 1.47 2.74 -10.24
N THR A 17 0.97 2.55 -9.02
CA THR A 17 1.33 1.42 -8.17
C THR A 17 0.90 0.10 -8.81
N GLU A 18 -0.32 0.05 -9.37
CA GLU A 18 -0.83 -1.11 -10.08
C GLU A 18 0.12 -1.54 -11.20
N ALA A 19 0.55 -0.58 -12.02
CA ALA A 19 1.43 -0.85 -13.16
C ALA A 19 2.76 -1.48 -12.72
N ILE A 20 3.31 -1.04 -11.59
CA ILE A 20 4.56 -1.57 -11.05
C ILE A 20 4.40 -3.01 -10.60
N TYR A 21 3.38 -3.29 -9.79
CA TYR A 21 3.19 -4.63 -9.23
C TYR A 21 2.79 -5.67 -10.27
N LYS A 22 2.06 -5.28 -11.31
CA LYS A 22 1.67 -6.20 -12.39
C LYS A 22 2.86 -6.80 -13.13
N ARG A 23 4.02 -6.16 -13.08
CA ARG A 23 5.23 -6.62 -13.76
C ARG A 23 6.02 -7.64 -12.96
N LEU A 24 5.66 -7.87 -11.70
CA LEU A 24 6.43 -8.76 -10.83
C LEU A 24 6.04 -10.21 -11.05
N LYS A 25 7.03 -11.07 -11.22
CA LYS A 25 6.82 -12.51 -11.31
C LYS A 25 6.25 -13.02 -9.99
N GLY A 26 5.17 -13.77 -10.07
CA GLY A 26 4.48 -14.27 -8.89
C GLY A 26 3.26 -13.44 -8.48
N VAL A 27 3.14 -12.23 -8.99
CA VAL A 27 1.93 -11.43 -8.81
C VAL A 27 0.90 -11.87 -9.83
N LEU A 28 -0.24 -12.35 -9.34
CA LEU A 28 -1.30 -12.93 -10.18
C LEU A 28 -2.33 -11.90 -10.62
N ASP A 29 -2.59 -10.92 -9.76
CA ASP A 29 -3.58 -9.87 -10.04
C ASP A 29 -3.30 -8.65 -9.17
N VAL A 30 -3.63 -7.48 -9.66
CA VAL A 30 -3.57 -6.23 -8.91
C VAL A 30 -4.83 -5.44 -9.21
N LYS A 31 -5.54 -5.03 -8.16
CA LYS A 31 -6.78 -4.25 -8.28
C LYS A 31 -6.65 -2.92 -7.55
N PRO A 32 -6.97 -1.81 -8.20
CA PRO A 32 -7.02 -0.51 -7.50
C PRO A 32 -8.31 -0.39 -6.71
N GLY A 33 -8.24 0.30 -5.58
CA GLY A 33 -9.40 0.50 -4.72
C GLY A 33 -9.11 1.43 -3.56
N TYR A 34 -9.91 1.29 -2.50
CA TYR A 34 -9.87 2.18 -1.35
C TYR A 34 -9.87 1.37 -0.05
N CYS A 35 -9.09 1.83 0.92
CA CYS A 35 -8.94 1.13 2.18
C CYS A 35 -8.56 2.12 3.29
N GLY A 36 -8.82 1.73 4.53
CA GLY A 36 -8.41 2.50 5.70
C GLY A 36 -9.40 3.56 6.16
N GLY A 37 -10.52 3.75 5.48
CA GLY A 37 -11.55 4.71 5.84
C GLY A 37 -12.81 4.08 6.41
N ASN A 38 -13.85 4.90 6.58
CA ASN A 38 -15.09 4.52 7.27
C ASN A 38 -16.31 4.37 6.37
N ILE A 39 -16.24 4.84 5.13
CA ILE A 39 -17.39 4.83 4.21
C ILE A 39 -17.37 3.54 3.40
N GLN A 40 -18.51 2.85 3.33
CA GLN A 40 -18.66 1.64 2.51
C GLN A 40 -18.88 2.02 1.05
N ASN A 41 -18.25 1.27 0.15
CA ASN A 41 -18.40 1.45 -1.31
C ASN A 41 -18.26 2.91 -1.76
N PRO A 42 -17.16 3.59 -1.37
CA PRO A 42 -17.00 4.99 -1.72
C PRO A 42 -16.82 5.19 -3.23
N THR A 43 -17.26 6.34 -3.73
CA THR A 43 -16.94 6.75 -5.09
C THR A 43 -15.56 7.42 -5.09
N TYR A 44 -14.92 7.50 -6.27
CA TYR A 44 -13.65 8.20 -6.40
C TYR A 44 -13.78 9.66 -5.93
N LYS A 45 -14.87 10.32 -6.30
CA LYS A 45 -15.13 11.71 -5.90
C LYS A 45 -15.23 11.85 -4.39
N GLU A 46 -15.89 10.91 -3.72
CA GLU A 46 -16.00 10.92 -2.26
C GLU A 46 -14.63 10.75 -1.59
N VAL A 47 -13.80 9.83 -2.12
CA VAL A 47 -12.45 9.61 -1.59
C VAL A 47 -11.59 10.87 -1.77
N CYS A 48 -11.64 11.48 -2.95
CA CYS A 48 -10.87 12.70 -3.24
C CYS A 48 -11.30 13.89 -2.38
N SER A 49 -12.51 13.87 -1.83
CA SER A 49 -12.96 14.95 -0.91
C SER A 49 -12.19 14.96 0.41
N GLY A 50 -11.51 13.85 0.74
CA GLY A 50 -10.80 13.69 2.00
C GLY A 50 -11.69 13.37 3.20
N LYS A 51 -12.99 13.21 2.98
CA LYS A 51 -13.97 13.02 4.07
C LYS A 51 -14.24 11.56 4.42
N THR A 52 -13.85 10.62 3.56
CA THR A 52 -14.07 9.19 3.79
C THR A 52 -13.03 8.55 4.69
N GLY A 53 -11.86 9.17 4.83
CA GLY A 53 -10.71 8.59 5.51
C GLY A 53 -9.99 7.52 4.70
N HIS A 54 -10.48 7.16 3.53
CA HIS A 54 -9.86 6.15 2.66
C HIS A 54 -8.60 6.68 1.98
N ALA A 55 -7.67 5.76 1.71
CA ALA A 55 -6.52 6.02 0.85
C ALA A 55 -6.65 5.20 -0.41
N GLU A 56 -6.12 5.72 -1.52
CA GLU A 56 -5.99 4.94 -2.75
C GLU A 56 -5.04 3.78 -2.49
N THR A 57 -5.52 2.56 -2.73
CA THR A 57 -4.86 1.33 -2.32
C THR A 57 -4.84 0.35 -3.48
N VAL A 58 -3.81 -0.49 -3.54
CA VAL A 58 -3.81 -1.64 -4.44
C VAL A 58 -3.95 -2.92 -3.64
N GLU A 59 -4.79 -3.84 -4.15
CA GLU A 59 -4.91 -5.20 -3.65
C GLU A 59 -4.07 -6.08 -4.55
N ILE A 60 -3.03 -6.69 -3.98
CA ILE A 60 -2.10 -7.54 -4.72
C ILE A 60 -2.37 -8.98 -4.37
N THR A 61 -2.76 -9.77 -5.36
CA THR A 61 -2.93 -11.21 -5.22
C THR A 61 -1.65 -11.88 -5.73
N TYR A 62 -1.00 -12.67 -4.90
CA TYR A 62 0.32 -13.22 -5.24
C TYR A 62 0.46 -14.67 -4.83
N ASP A 63 1.32 -15.39 -5.56
CA ASP A 63 1.67 -16.78 -5.29
C ASP A 63 2.86 -16.80 -4.33
N THR A 64 2.64 -17.27 -3.11
CA THR A 64 3.66 -17.26 -2.06
C THR A 64 4.82 -18.22 -2.33
N THR A 65 4.68 -19.11 -3.29
CA THR A 65 5.78 -20.01 -3.70
C THR A 65 6.74 -19.32 -4.67
N ILE A 66 6.34 -18.18 -5.25
CA ILE A 66 7.14 -17.47 -6.25
C ILE A 66 7.66 -16.14 -5.68
N ILE A 67 6.80 -15.38 -4.98
CA ILE A 67 7.17 -14.11 -4.39
C ILE A 67 6.60 -14.03 -2.98
N ASP A 68 7.35 -13.47 -2.04
CA ASP A 68 6.92 -13.36 -0.64
C ASP A 68 6.48 -11.94 -0.28
N PHE A 69 5.87 -11.80 0.89
CA PHE A 69 5.41 -10.51 1.39
C PHE A 69 6.57 -9.51 1.54
N GLN A 70 7.73 -9.99 1.99
CA GLN A 70 8.92 -9.14 2.16
C GLN A 70 9.34 -8.49 0.84
N SER A 71 9.28 -9.24 -0.26
CA SER A 71 9.62 -8.73 -1.60
C SER A 71 8.63 -7.67 -2.06
N LEU A 72 7.33 -7.89 -1.80
CA LEU A 72 6.29 -6.90 -2.13
C LEU A 72 6.49 -5.62 -1.31
N LEU A 73 6.84 -5.76 -0.05
CA LEU A 73 7.10 -4.65 0.86
C LEU A 73 8.32 -3.83 0.39
N LYS A 74 9.38 -4.52 -0.04
CA LYS A 74 10.57 -3.86 -0.57
C LYS A 74 10.22 -3.01 -1.80
N VAL A 75 9.45 -3.57 -2.72
CA VAL A 75 9.01 -2.85 -3.93
C VAL A 75 8.20 -1.62 -3.53
N PHE A 76 7.33 -1.73 -2.55
CA PHE A 76 6.53 -0.62 -2.06
C PHE A 76 7.43 0.55 -1.62
N PHE A 77 8.40 0.27 -0.76
CA PHE A 77 9.31 1.32 -0.25
C PHE A 77 10.31 1.81 -1.29
N ASP A 78 10.65 0.98 -2.29
CA ASP A 78 11.57 1.38 -3.36
C ASP A 78 10.92 2.27 -4.42
N THR A 79 9.58 2.28 -4.52
CA THR A 79 8.86 2.88 -5.65
C THR A 79 7.98 4.07 -5.27
N HIS A 80 8.00 4.50 -4.01
CA HIS A 80 7.31 5.72 -3.60
C HIS A 80 8.11 6.42 -2.51
N ASP A 81 7.78 7.67 -2.22
CA ASP A 81 8.43 8.42 -1.15
C ASP A 81 7.65 8.23 0.15
N PRO A 82 8.17 7.45 1.11
CA PRO A 82 7.46 7.19 2.36
C PRO A 82 7.63 8.30 3.40
N THR A 83 8.26 9.41 3.04
CA THR A 83 8.59 10.51 3.97
C THR A 83 7.67 11.71 3.83
N THR A 84 6.78 11.73 2.84
CA THR A 84 5.89 12.87 2.59
C THR A 84 4.50 12.60 3.17
N LEU A 85 4.10 13.44 4.12
CA LEU A 85 2.80 13.29 4.79
C LEU A 85 1.67 13.70 3.86
N ASN A 86 0.68 12.82 3.70
CA ASN A 86 -0.54 13.08 2.92
C ASN A 86 -0.27 13.59 1.50
N ARG A 87 0.81 13.13 0.91
CA ARG A 87 1.11 13.46 -0.49
C ARG A 87 2.10 12.47 -1.09
N GLN A 88 2.09 12.38 -2.40
CA GLN A 88 3.09 11.64 -3.15
C GLN A 88 3.43 12.44 -4.41
N GLY A 89 4.65 13.00 -4.44
CA GLY A 89 5.05 13.89 -5.52
C GLY A 89 4.12 15.09 -5.61
N ASN A 90 3.50 15.30 -6.76
CA ASN A 90 2.56 16.40 -7.00
C ASN A 90 1.12 16.08 -6.55
N ASP A 91 0.84 14.83 -6.21
CA ASP A 91 -0.47 14.40 -5.75
C ASP A 91 -0.62 14.71 -4.25
N VAL A 92 -1.47 15.67 -3.91
CA VAL A 92 -1.66 16.15 -2.54
C VAL A 92 -3.04 15.78 -2.02
N GLY A 93 -3.10 15.22 -0.80
CA GLY A 93 -4.36 14.86 -0.15
C GLY A 93 -4.18 13.63 0.71
N THR A 94 -5.05 13.46 1.72
CA THR A 94 -5.00 12.32 2.63
C THR A 94 -5.22 10.99 1.91
N HIS A 95 -5.91 10.99 0.78
CA HIS A 95 -6.14 9.77 -0.02
C HIS A 95 -4.89 9.29 -0.77
N TYR A 96 -3.82 10.08 -0.79
CA TYR A 96 -2.52 9.68 -1.34
C TYR A 96 -1.50 9.31 -0.29
N ARG A 97 -1.89 9.22 0.99
CA ARG A 97 -0.96 8.95 2.07
C ARG A 97 -0.40 7.52 2.00
N SER A 98 0.78 7.33 2.59
CA SER A 98 1.50 6.06 2.59
C SER A 98 0.99 5.16 3.71
N ILE A 99 0.54 3.94 3.36
CA ILE A 99 0.08 2.95 4.33
C ILE A 99 0.56 1.56 3.90
N ALA A 100 1.10 0.81 4.84
CA ALA A 100 1.33 -0.62 4.67
C ALA A 100 0.35 -1.36 5.58
N PHE A 101 -0.54 -2.15 4.98
CA PHE A 101 -1.54 -2.91 5.74
C PHE A 101 -1.00 -4.29 6.10
N TYR A 102 -1.39 -4.80 7.27
CA TYR A 102 -1.04 -6.16 7.68
C TYR A 102 -2.31 -6.97 7.97
N SER A 103 -2.25 -8.24 7.63
CA SER A 103 -3.36 -9.17 7.87
C SER A 103 -3.13 -10.03 9.12
N ASN A 104 -1.87 -10.10 9.60
CA ASN A 104 -1.50 -10.85 10.79
C ASN A 104 -0.29 -10.21 11.46
N LEU A 105 0.05 -10.69 12.66
CA LEU A 105 1.14 -10.10 13.44
C LEU A 105 2.51 -10.31 12.81
N ILE A 106 2.69 -11.39 12.05
CA ILE A 106 3.96 -11.64 11.35
C ILE A 106 4.20 -10.56 10.31
N GLU A 107 3.19 -10.24 9.53
CA GLU A 107 3.28 -9.15 8.55
C GLU A 107 3.53 -7.80 9.22
N LYS A 108 2.86 -7.55 10.35
CA LYS A 108 3.08 -6.32 11.12
C LYS A 108 4.54 -6.18 11.53
N GLU A 109 5.13 -7.24 12.08
CA GLU A 109 6.54 -7.25 12.49
C GLU A 109 7.46 -7.00 11.28
N MET A 110 7.16 -7.63 10.15
CA MET A 110 7.96 -7.45 8.93
C MET A 110 7.95 -5.99 8.48
N ILE A 111 6.78 -5.35 8.51
CA ILE A 111 6.65 -3.95 8.12
C ILE A 111 7.42 -3.04 9.07
N VAL A 112 7.21 -3.20 10.37
CA VAL A 112 7.86 -2.37 11.39
C VAL A 112 9.38 -2.53 11.34
N ASN A 113 9.86 -3.76 11.24
CA ASN A 113 11.30 -4.03 11.16
C ASN A 113 11.92 -3.43 9.89
N TYR A 114 11.20 -3.49 8.78
CA TYR A 114 11.70 -2.93 7.53
C TYR A 114 11.78 -1.40 7.59
N ILE A 115 10.79 -0.76 8.19
CA ILE A 115 10.81 0.70 8.38
C ILE A 115 11.99 1.10 9.27
N GLU A 116 12.22 0.38 10.36
CA GLU A 116 13.35 0.64 11.26
C GLU A 116 14.69 0.47 10.53
N LEU A 117 14.80 -0.56 9.70
CA LEU A 117 15.98 -0.81 8.89
C LEU A 117 16.24 0.36 7.93
N LEU A 118 15.22 0.84 7.25
CA LEU A 118 15.33 1.96 6.31
C LEU A 118 15.69 3.26 7.02
N GLU A 119 15.10 3.54 8.17
CA GLU A 119 15.41 4.74 8.95
C GLU A 119 16.85 4.72 9.47
N GLY A 120 17.35 3.54 9.83
CA GLY A 120 18.73 3.38 10.30
C GLY A 120 19.77 3.41 9.18
N SER A 121 19.35 3.23 7.94
CA SER A 121 20.26 3.16 6.79
C SER A 121 20.69 4.53 6.24
N ASN A 122 20.08 5.61 6.69
CA ASN A 122 20.28 6.98 6.18
C ASN A 122 19.90 7.12 4.69
N LEU A 123 19.11 6.22 4.16
CA LEU A 123 18.65 6.27 2.76
C LEU A 123 17.73 7.47 2.52
N PHE A 124 16.90 7.80 3.51
CA PHE A 124 15.98 8.93 3.44
C PHE A 124 16.46 10.05 4.36
N LYS A 125 16.35 11.28 3.88
CA LYS A 125 16.73 12.47 4.64
C LYS A 125 15.73 12.73 5.78
N ASP A 126 14.43 12.50 5.49
CA ASP A 126 13.35 12.75 6.43
C ASP A 126 12.83 11.44 7.02
N LYS A 127 12.12 11.55 8.12
CA LYS A 127 11.53 10.40 8.80
C LYS A 127 10.44 9.75 7.94
N ILE A 128 10.35 8.42 7.98
CA ILE A 128 9.29 7.67 7.32
C ILE A 128 7.97 7.91 8.05
N VAL A 129 6.93 8.30 7.29
CA VAL A 129 5.61 8.59 7.82
C VAL A 129 4.55 7.55 7.41
N THR A 130 4.99 6.43 6.84
CA THR A 130 4.10 5.33 6.45
C THR A 130 3.32 4.82 7.67
N GLU A 131 1.99 4.77 7.56
CA GLU A 131 1.15 4.20 8.60
C GLU A 131 1.19 2.68 8.50
N VAL A 132 1.17 2.00 9.64
CA VAL A 132 1.13 0.54 9.73
C VAL A 132 -0.22 0.18 10.34
N ILE A 133 -1.15 -0.29 9.50
CA ILE A 133 -2.55 -0.44 9.87
C ILE A 133 -3.02 -1.87 9.61
N LYS A 134 -3.81 -2.42 10.54
CA LYS A 134 -4.43 -3.72 10.34
C LYS A 134 -5.43 -3.63 9.20
N PHE A 135 -5.34 -4.56 8.25
CA PHE A 135 -6.29 -4.64 7.15
C PHE A 135 -7.67 -4.99 7.68
N ASN A 136 -8.67 -4.24 7.22
CA ASN A 136 -10.06 -4.48 7.59
C ASN A 136 -10.87 -4.78 6.33
N LYS A 137 -11.02 -3.81 5.44
CA LYS A 137 -11.86 -3.99 4.25
C LYS A 137 -11.34 -3.16 3.08
N PHE A 138 -11.41 -3.76 1.89
CA PHE A 138 -10.98 -3.14 0.64
C PHE A 138 -12.21 -2.95 -0.27
N PHE A 139 -12.34 -1.77 -0.84
CA PHE A 139 -13.40 -1.45 -1.79
C PHE A 139 -12.79 -1.21 -3.16
N LYS A 140 -13.09 -2.10 -4.11
CA LYS A 140 -12.56 -2.00 -5.47
C LYS A 140 -13.01 -0.70 -6.13
N ALA A 141 -12.10 0.00 -6.80
CA ALA A 141 -12.44 1.20 -7.55
C ALA A 141 -13.27 0.84 -8.76
N LYS A 142 -14.28 1.66 -9.03
CA LYS A 142 -15.12 1.53 -10.22
C LYS A 142 -14.53 2.37 -11.34
N ASN A 143 -14.56 1.83 -12.53
CA ASN A 143 -14.13 2.55 -13.72
C ASN A 143 -15.15 3.62 -14.12
#